data_d626f452d99b905a890faa70f3a6c81b
#
_entry.id   d626f452d99b905a890faa70f3a6c81b
#
_cell.length_a   1.000
_cell.length_b   1.000
_cell.length_c   1.000
_cell.angle_alpha   90.00
_cell.angle_beta   90.00
_cell.angle_gamma   90.00
#
_symmetry.space_group_name_H-M   'P 1'
#
loop_
_entity.id
_entity.type
_entity.pdbx_description
1 polymer ?
#
loop_
_entity_poly.entity_id
_entity_poly.type
_entity_poly.pdbx_seq_one_letter_code
_entity_poly.pdbx_strand_id
1 'polypeptide(L)'
;MNFLPRTIFAVLFGLLAGAARAEVTLLNTSYDVARDVYKDYNPMFQKYWKQKTGEAVEVKQSHGGSSKQVRAVADGLEADVVTMNQANDIEFLADKGLVARDWTKKFPNNASPYTSAMVFIVRKGNPKGIKDWGDLAAPGTQVILPHPKNTGNGRNTYLSAWAWALRQPGGNDAKAQEFLGKLLKNAPLFAAGGRDATTTFMQRRMGDVLVTFESEAEMIAKEFGKGEFEVVYPSLTMQTEFPVAIVDKVVDKKGTRKQAQAYLDYLWSQEGQENAAQNYLRPRDAELLKKYAQFFPPVKTFTVDEVFGGANKAFATHFKDGGTFDQIYVQK
;
A
#
# COMPACT_ATOMS: atom_id res chain seq x y z
N MET A 1 73.54 9.62 -54.66
CA MET A 1 72.82 8.60 -53.86
C MET A 1 72.32 9.32 -52.60
N ASN A 2 71.06 9.82 -52.60
CA ASN A 2 70.46 10.54 -51.48
C ASN A 2 69.42 9.66 -50.83
N PHE A 3 69.69 9.31 -49.56
CA PHE A 3 68.71 8.58 -48.72
C PHE A 3 67.87 9.63 -47.94
N LEU A 4 66.54 9.67 -48.17
CA LEU A 4 65.59 10.36 -47.33
C LEU A 4 65.10 9.41 -46.19
N PRO A 5 64.98 9.90 -44.97
CA PRO A 5 64.39 9.09 -43.87
C PRO A 5 62.86 9.19 -43.93
N ARG A 6 62.19 8.01 -43.92
CA ARG A 6 60.72 7.88 -43.78
C ARG A 6 60.33 8.09 -42.32
N THR A 7 59.61 9.20 -42.03
CA THR A 7 59.03 9.46 -40.72
C THR A 7 57.73 8.64 -40.63
N ILE A 8 57.65 7.70 -39.72
CA ILE A 8 56.45 6.94 -39.40
C ILE A 8 55.63 7.77 -38.38
N PHE A 9 54.48 8.26 -38.79
CA PHE A 9 53.46 8.88 -37.92
C PHE A 9 52.63 7.73 -37.29
N ALA A 10 52.86 7.44 -36.00
CA ALA A 10 52.06 6.54 -35.23
C ALA A 10 50.82 7.34 -34.75
N VAL A 11 49.63 7.09 -35.35
CA VAL A 11 48.34 7.59 -34.87
C VAL A 11 47.92 6.71 -33.70
N LEU A 12 48.02 7.25 -32.48
CA LEU A 12 47.42 6.62 -31.30
C LEU A 12 45.90 6.79 -31.36
N PHE A 13 45.19 5.75 -31.78
CA PHE A 13 43.74 5.66 -31.61
C PHE A 13 43.47 5.33 -30.13
N GLY A 14 43.17 6.34 -29.32
CA GLY A 14 42.64 6.19 -27.97
C GLY A 14 41.25 5.54 -28.00
N LEU A 15 41.21 4.24 -27.76
CA LEU A 15 39.97 3.52 -27.47
C LEU A 15 39.41 4.05 -26.14
N LEU A 16 38.53 5.01 -26.20
CA LEU A 16 37.58 5.32 -25.12
C LEU A 16 36.62 4.11 -25.02
N ALA A 17 37.06 3.07 -24.32
CA ALA A 17 36.17 2.02 -23.83
C ALA A 17 35.24 2.67 -22.82
N GLY A 18 34.12 3.20 -23.28
CA GLY A 18 32.98 3.49 -22.42
C GLY A 18 32.59 2.20 -21.72
N ALA A 19 32.99 2.05 -20.45
CA ALA A 19 32.54 0.94 -19.63
C ALA A 19 31.01 1.01 -19.62
N ALA A 20 30.35 0.12 -20.39
CA ALA A 20 28.92 -0.11 -20.25
C ALA A 20 28.71 -0.54 -18.81
N ARG A 21 28.27 0.40 -17.96
CA ARG A 21 27.87 0.08 -16.59
C ARG A 21 26.67 -0.88 -16.72
N ALA A 22 26.80 -2.04 -16.08
CA ALA A 22 25.68 -2.98 -16.00
C ALA A 22 24.46 -2.23 -15.45
N GLU A 23 23.32 -2.40 -16.10
CA GLU A 23 22.05 -1.79 -15.68
C GLU A 23 21.71 -2.30 -14.28
N VAL A 24 21.51 -1.37 -13.35
CA VAL A 24 21.12 -1.69 -11.98
C VAL A 24 19.65 -2.07 -11.96
N THR A 25 19.32 -3.25 -11.43
CA THR A 25 17.95 -3.69 -11.24
C THR A 25 17.56 -3.58 -9.76
N LEU A 26 16.50 -2.82 -9.46
CA LEU A 26 15.82 -2.81 -8.17
C LEU A 26 14.59 -3.72 -8.22
N LEU A 27 14.30 -4.40 -7.12
CA LEU A 27 13.03 -5.09 -6.89
C LEU A 27 12.26 -4.35 -5.79
N ASN A 28 11.09 -3.80 -6.14
CA ASN A 28 10.12 -3.31 -5.17
C ASN A 28 9.06 -4.39 -4.91
N THR A 29 8.91 -4.78 -3.66
CA THR A 29 7.87 -5.71 -3.20
C THR A 29 6.77 -4.92 -2.53
N SER A 30 5.53 -5.07 -3.02
CA SER A 30 4.40 -4.19 -2.68
C SER A 30 3.11 -4.95 -2.43
N TYR A 31 2.14 -4.29 -1.78
CA TYR A 31 0.79 -4.80 -1.67
C TYR A 31 0.05 -4.79 -3.02
N ASP A 32 -1.00 -5.61 -3.17
CA ASP A 32 -1.62 -5.96 -4.45
C ASP A 32 -2.23 -4.78 -5.21
N VAL A 33 -2.93 -3.88 -4.51
CA VAL A 33 -3.61 -2.74 -5.14
C VAL A 33 -2.67 -1.56 -5.47
N ALA A 34 -1.41 -1.58 -5.04
CA ALA A 34 -0.41 -0.57 -5.42
C ALA A 34 0.11 -0.72 -6.85
N ARG A 35 -0.31 -1.76 -7.57
CA ARG A 35 0.19 -2.07 -8.93
C ARG A 35 0.11 -0.87 -9.88
N ASP A 36 -1.02 -0.19 -9.91
CA ASP A 36 -1.23 0.91 -10.84
C ASP A 36 -0.39 2.14 -10.46
N VAL A 37 -0.26 2.43 -9.17
CA VAL A 37 0.62 3.49 -8.64
C VAL A 37 2.06 3.31 -9.12
N TYR A 38 2.62 2.11 -8.96
CA TYR A 38 4.01 1.84 -9.32
C TYR A 38 4.21 1.61 -10.82
N LYS A 39 3.17 1.22 -11.56
CA LYS A 39 3.20 1.19 -13.02
C LYS A 39 3.48 2.58 -13.62
N ASP A 40 2.89 3.61 -13.02
CA ASP A 40 3.10 4.99 -13.46
C ASP A 40 4.39 5.57 -12.84
N TYR A 41 4.65 5.30 -11.56
CA TYR A 41 5.78 5.81 -10.80
C TYR A 41 7.15 5.34 -11.32
N ASN A 42 7.30 4.05 -11.64
CA ASN A 42 8.60 3.49 -12.01
C ASN A 42 9.22 4.14 -13.25
N PRO A 43 8.49 4.35 -14.37
CA PRO A 43 9.06 5.06 -15.53
C PRO A 43 9.46 6.51 -15.21
N MET A 44 8.71 7.18 -14.31
CA MET A 44 9.04 8.55 -13.87
C MET A 44 10.35 8.57 -13.10
N PHE A 45 10.51 7.68 -12.12
CA PHE A 45 11.76 7.54 -11.37
C PHE A 45 12.94 7.15 -12.27
N GLN A 46 12.78 6.18 -13.16
CA GLN A 46 13.83 5.76 -14.09
C GLN A 46 14.33 6.93 -14.97
N LYS A 47 13.40 7.74 -15.48
CA LYS A 47 13.72 8.95 -16.24
C LYS A 47 14.46 9.97 -15.36
N TYR A 48 13.94 10.28 -14.18
CA TYR A 48 14.57 11.19 -13.22
C TYR A 48 15.98 10.73 -12.86
N TRP A 49 16.18 9.46 -12.52
CA TRP A 49 17.47 8.92 -12.14
C TRP A 49 18.49 9.04 -13.27
N LYS A 50 18.09 8.64 -14.48
CA LYS A 50 18.94 8.76 -15.67
C LYS A 50 19.34 10.22 -15.97
N GLN A 51 18.41 11.14 -15.85
CA GLN A 51 18.69 12.58 -16.05
C GLN A 51 19.64 13.13 -15.00
N LYS A 52 19.49 12.71 -13.75
CA LYS A 52 20.28 13.21 -12.63
C LYS A 52 21.68 12.61 -12.58
N THR A 53 21.85 11.36 -12.96
CA THR A 53 23.11 10.60 -12.72
C THR A 53 23.77 10.10 -14.00
N GLY A 54 23.07 10.06 -15.12
CA GLY A 54 23.51 9.39 -16.34
C GLY A 54 23.37 7.86 -16.29
N GLU A 55 23.00 7.28 -15.13
CA GLU A 55 22.89 5.83 -14.93
C GLU A 55 21.47 5.33 -15.27
N ALA A 56 21.38 4.19 -15.97
CA ALA A 56 20.11 3.50 -16.15
C ALA A 56 19.81 2.63 -14.92
N VAL A 57 18.54 2.56 -14.54
CA VAL A 57 18.01 1.67 -13.50
C VAL A 57 16.75 1.01 -14.01
N GLU A 58 16.64 -0.29 -13.86
CA GLU A 58 15.39 -1.03 -14.07
C GLU A 58 14.70 -1.22 -12.70
N VAL A 59 13.37 -1.04 -12.65
CA VAL A 59 12.60 -1.32 -11.43
C VAL A 59 11.60 -2.43 -11.70
N LYS A 60 11.84 -3.58 -11.09
CA LYS A 60 10.94 -4.74 -11.10
C LYS A 60 9.97 -4.68 -9.93
N GLN A 61 8.80 -5.29 -10.12
CA GLN A 61 7.72 -5.29 -9.14
C GLN A 61 7.27 -6.69 -8.76
N SER A 62 7.02 -6.90 -7.45
CA SER A 62 6.28 -8.05 -6.94
C SER A 62 5.07 -7.54 -6.16
N HIS A 63 3.87 -7.95 -6.54
CA HIS A 63 2.61 -7.53 -5.91
C HIS A 63 1.84 -8.71 -5.34
N GLY A 64 1.26 -8.54 -4.16
CA GLY A 64 0.43 -9.54 -3.50
C GLY A 64 -0.12 -9.03 -2.17
N GLY A 65 -0.81 -9.86 -1.42
CA GLY A 65 -1.23 -9.48 -0.07
C GLY A 65 -0.03 -9.08 0.78
N SER A 66 -0.11 -7.93 1.47
CA SER A 66 1.03 -7.29 2.16
C SER A 66 1.81 -8.26 3.05
N SER A 67 1.14 -8.99 3.95
CA SER A 67 1.80 -9.97 4.82
C SER A 67 2.40 -11.17 4.07
N LYS A 68 1.83 -11.55 2.91
CA LYS A 68 2.41 -12.60 2.06
C LYS A 68 3.72 -12.12 1.43
N GLN A 69 3.74 -10.86 0.99
CA GLN A 69 4.93 -10.27 0.38
C GLN A 69 6.09 -10.14 1.39
N VAL A 70 5.83 -9.66 2.60
CA VAL A 70 6.91 -9.55 3.61
C VAL A 70 7.43 -10.91 4.06
N ARG A 71 6.57 -11.95 4.11
CA ARG A 71 7.04 -13.32 4.35
C ARG A 71 7.96 -13.80 3.23
N ALA A 72 7.61 -13.56 1.96
CA ALA A 72 8.47 -13.91 0.84
C ALA A 72 9.86 -13.24 0.94
N VAL A 73 9.92 -11.95 1.37
CA VAL A 73 11.19 -11.25 1.64
C VAL A 73 11.94 -11.90 2.80
N ALA A 74 11.25 -12.24 3.89
CA ALA A 74 11.87 -12.92 5.03
C ALA A 74 12.39 -14.32 4.68
N ASP A 75 11.76 -14.99 3.72
CA ASP A 75 12.12 -16.32 3.22
C ASP A 75 13.16 -16.27 2.07
N GLY A 76 13.67 -15.08 1.73
CA GLY A 76 14.80 -14.94 0.81
C GLY A 76 14.51 -14.26 -0.52
N LEU A 77 13.31 -13.70 -0.75
CA LEU A 77 13.09 -12.84 -1.92
C LEU A 77 13.96 -11.58 -1.80
N GLU A 78 14.91 -11.42 -2.70
CA GLU A 78 15.88 -10.33 -2.68
C GLU A 78 15.28 -8.98 -3.15
N ALA A 79 14.28 -8.48 -2.41
CA ALA A 79 13.70 -7.17 -2.63
C ALA A 79 14.64 -6.08 -2.12
N ASP A 80 14.88 -5.04 -2.91
CA ASP A 80 15.66 -3.87 -2.51
C ASP A 80 14.86 -2.94 -1.60
N VAL A 81 13.57 -2.81 -1.89
CA VAL A 81 12.64 -1.99 -1.12
C VAL A 81 11.31 -2.71 -0.92
N VAL A 82 10.65 -2.37 0.17
CA VAL A 82 9.28 -2.80 0.47
C VAL A 82 8.38 -1.57 0.58
N THR A 83 7.19 -1.64 -0.02
CA THR A 83 6.18 -0.59 0.01
C THR A 83 4.86 -1.23 0.41
N MET A 84 4.50 -1.09 1.69
CA MET A 84 3.45 -1.87 2.33
C MET A 84 2.24 -1.01 2.70
N ASN A 85 1.17 -1.63 3.15
CA ASN A 85 -0.02 -0.94 3.66
C ASN A 85 -0.25 -1.21 5.16
N GLN A 86 0.79 -1.69 5.85
CA GLN A 86 0.78 -1.95 7.28
C GLN A 86 2.18 -1.78 7.87
N ALA A 87 2.31 -0.99 8.93
CA ALA A 87 3.58 -0.77 9.62
C ALA A 87 4.11 -2.07 10.27
N ASN A 88 3.23 -2.90 10.83
CA ASN A 88 3.64 -4.16 11.45
C ASN A 88 4.23 -5.18 10.44
N ASP A 89 3.92 -5.06 9.16
CA ASP A 89 4.55 -5.89 8.13
C ASP A 89 6.03 -5.51 7.94
N ILE A 90 6.39 -4.21 8.02
CA ILE A 90 7.78 -3.75 7.99
C ILE A 90 8.48 -4.08 9.32
N GLU A 91 7.79 -3.92 10.46
CA GLU A 91 8.33 -4.32 11.78
C GLU A 91 8.73 -5.79 11.80
N PHE A 92 7.94 -6.68 11.19
CA PHE A 92 8.29 -8.09 11.07
C PHE A 92 9.63 -8.29 10.35
N LEU A 93 9.94 -7.51 9.31
CA LEU A 93 11.25 -7.54 8.64
C LEU A 93 12.35 -6.93 9.50
N ALA A 94 12.05 -5.89 10.27
CA ALA A 94 12.99 -5.30 11.22
C ALA A 94 13.35 -6.26 12.36
N ASP A 95 12.39 -7.03 12.86
CA ASP A 95 12.62 -8.10 13.85
C ASP A 95 13.50 -9.24 13.31
N LYS A 96 13.43 -9.50 12.00
CA LYS A 96 14.33 -10.42 11.29
C LYS A 96 15.71 -9.81 10.99
N GLY A 97 15.91 -8.52 11.31
CA GLY A 97 17.13 -7.78 11.02
C GLY A 97 17.40 -7.57 9.52
N LEU A 98 16.34 -7.58 8.69
CA LEU A 98 16.42 -7.32 7.25
C LEU A 98 16.28 -5.83 6.94
N VAL A 99 15.53 -5.11 7.77
CA VAL A 99 15.25 -3.67 7.71
C VAL A 99 15.76 -3.02 9.00
N ALA A 100 16.22 -1.78 8.95
CA ALA A 100 16.67 -1.03 10.12
C ALA A 100 15.52 -0.87 11.15
N ARG A 101 15.82 -1.01 12.46
CA ARG A 101 14.80 -0.87 13.50
C ARG A 101 14.20 0.53 13.60
N ASP A 102 14.95 1.54 13.20
CA ASP A 102 14.53 2.94 13.14
C ASP A 102 13.97 3.35 11.77
N TRP A 103 13.47 2.39 10.99
CA TRP A 103 12.96 2.60 9.63
C TRP A 103 11.93 3.73 9.51
N THR A 104 11.09 3.93 10.52
CA THR A 104 10.10 5.01 10.56
C THR A 104 10.73 6.41 10.54
N LYS A 105 12.01 6.52 10.96
CA LYS A 105 12.76 7.78 10.99
C LYS A 105 13.60 8.03 9.73
N LYS A 106 13.68 7.05 8.82
CA LYS A 106 14.50 7.15 7.60
C LYS A 106 13.88 8.03 6.54
N PHE A 107 12.55 8.23 6.58
CA PHE A 107 11.79 9.04 5.64
C PHE A 107 10.75 9.88 6.39
N PRO A 108 10.25 10.98 5.77
CA PRO A 108 9.21 11.81 6.39
C PRO A 108 7.91 11.04 6.70
N ASN A 109 7.08 11.58 7.60
CA ASN A 109 5.75 11.07 7.91
C ASN A 109 5.75 9.60 8.34
N ASN A 110 6.67 9.19 9.23
CA ASN A 110 6.86 7.78 9.63
C ASN A 110 7.09 6.84 8.43
N ALA A 111 7.87 7.31 7.46
CA ALA A 111 8.13 6.62 6.20
C ALA A 111 6.86 6.31 5.38
N SER A 112 5.82 7.13 5.48
CA SER A 112 4.56 6.96 4.74
C SER A 112 4.33 8.13 3.79
N PRO A 113 4.60 7.97 2.48
CA PRO A 113 4.56 9.08 1.50
C PRO A 113 3.15 9.57 1.18
N TYR A 114 2.14 8.78 1.40
CA TYR A 114 0.73 9.10 1.13
C TYR A 114 -0.19 8.34 2.08
N THR A 115 -1.47 8.70 2.08
CA THR A 115 -2.51 8.05 2.88
C THR A 115 -3.74 7.70 2.05
N SER A 116 -4.67 6.98 2.64
CA SER A 116 -6.02 6.74 2.14
C SER A 116 -7.00 6.62 3.31
N ALA A 117 -8.27 6.43 2.99
CA ALA A 117 -9.32 6.12 3.95
C ALA A 117 -9.99 4.79 3.58
N MET A 118 -10.65 4.13 4.54
CA MET A 118 -11.54 3.01 4.24
C MET A 118 -12.92 3.57 3.86
N VAL A 119 -13.47 3.09 2.76
CA VAL A 119 -14.78 3.50 2.24
C VAL A 119 -15.63 2.26 1.93
N PHE A 120 -16.91 2.49 1.71
CA PHE A 120 -17.84 1.47 1.24
C PHE A 120 -18.16 1.71 -0.23
N ILE A 121 -18.10 0.65 -1.02
CA ILE A 121 -18.63 0.64 -2.38
C ILE A 121 -19.91 -0.17 -2.34
N VAL A 122 -21.02 0.48 -2.66
CA VAL A 122 -22.36 -0.10 -2.65
C VAL A 122 -22.91 -0.21 -4.06
N ARG A 123 -23.88 -1.08 -4.28
CA ARG A 123 -24.58 -1.20 -5.56
C ARG A 123 -25.25 0.11 -5.93
N LYS A 124 -25.40 0.37 -7.23
CA LYS A 124 -26.10 1.55 -7.76
C LYS A 124 -27.46 1.74 -7.08
N GLY A 125 -27.75 2.97 -6.67
CA GLY A 125 -28.97 3.34 -5.96
C GLY A 125 -29.01 2.89 -4.51
N ASN A 126 -27.90 2.33 -4.00
CA ASN A 126 -27.74 1.89 -2.60
C ASN A 126 -28.98 1.15 -2.04
N PRO A 127 -29.41 0.02 -2.63
CA PRO A 127 -30.69 -0.62 -2.33
C PRO A 127 -30.81 -1.09 -0.87
N LYS A 128 -29.69 -1.25 -0.16
CA LYS A 128 -29.67 -1.59 1.28
C LYS A 128 -29.63 -0.36 2.19
N GLY A 129 -29.55 0.85 1.64
CA GLY A 129 -29.50 2.10 2.40
C GLY A 129 -28.27 2.22 3.30
N ILE A 130 -27.14 1.63 2.91
CA ILE A 130 -25.89 1.61 3.69
C ILE A 130 -25.32 3.02 3.77
N LYS A 131 -25.13 3.52 5.00
CA LYS A 131 -24.61 4.87 5.27
C LYS A 131 -23.39 4.86 6.20
N ASP A 132 -23.34 3.88 7.10
CA ASP A 132 -22.26 3.81 8.12
C ASP A 132 -21.98 2.35 8.53
N TRP A 133 -20.96 2.16 9.35
CA TRP A 133 -20.52 0.83 9.83
C TRP A 133 -21.65 0.01 10.45
N GLY A 134 -22.59 0.66 11.17
CA GLY A 134 -23.73 -0.03 11.79
C GLY A 134 -24.56 -0.82 10.81
N ASP A 135 -24.73 -0.32 9.60
CA ASP A 135 -25.53 -0.96 8.54
C ASP A 135 -24.89 -2.26 8.03
N LEU A 136 -23.57 -2.38 8.17
CA LEU A 136 -22.83 -3.59 7.78
C LEU A 136 -23.10 -4.78 8.71
N ALA A 137 -23.53 -4.51 9.94
CA ALA A 137 -23.93 -5.54 10.91
C ALA A 137 -25.43 -5.87 10.86
N ALA A 138 -26.20 -5.18 10.04
CA ALA A 138 -27.64 -5.42 9.90
C ALA A 138 -27.90 -6.83 9.30
N PRO A 139 -28.91 -7.56 9.78
CA PRO A 139 -29.29 -8.87 9.24
C PRO A 139 -29.58 -8.81 7.73
N GLY A 140 -29.01 -9.74 6.96
CA GLY A 140 -29.23 -9.84 5.52
C GLY A 140 -28.40 -8.88 4.68
N THR A 141 -27.48 -8.11 5.26
CA THR A 141 -26.43 -7.38 4.53
C THR A 141 -25.28 -8.34 4.22
N GLN A 142 -24.84 -8.38 2.97
CA GLN A 142 -23.67 -9.17 2.57
C GLN A 142 -22.46 -8.27 2.37
N VAL A 143 -21.44 -8.46 3.20
CA VAL A 143 -20.23 -7.62 3.22
C VAL A 143 -19.07 -8.36 2.56
N ILE A 144 -18.48 -7.78 1.52
CA ILE A 144 -17.26 -8.28 0.90
C ILE A 144 -16.08 -7.53 1.49
N LEU A 145 -15.12 -8.26 2.03
CA LEU A 145 -13.85 -7.73 2.56
C LEU A 145 -12.73 -8.77 2.45
N PRO A 146 -11.46 -8.34 2.37
CA PRO A 146 -10.32 -9.24 2.46
C PRO A 146 -10.14 -9.81 3.87
N HIS A 147 -9.44 -10.94 3.97
CA HIS A 147 -9.24 -11.64 5.24
C HIS A 147 -8.41 -10.80 6.24
N PRO A 148 -8.93 -10.48 7.45
CA PRO A 148 -8.27 -9.57 8.39
C PRO A 148 -6.90 -10.05 8.89
N LYS A 149 -6.65 -11.34 9.05
CA LYS A 149 -5.33 -11.85 9.48
C LYS A 149 -4.28 -11.82 8.37
N ASN A 150 -4.71 -11.92 7.10
CA ASN A 150 -3.81 -12.19 5.99
C ASN A 150 -3.55 -10.97 5.09
N THR A 151 -4.34 -9.91 5.25
CA THR A 151 -4.27 -8.72 4.37
C THR A 151 -4.33 -7.43 5.17
N GLY A 152 -3.57 -6.43 4.73
CA GLY A 152 -3.62 -5.10 5.34
C GLY A 152 -4.97 -4.41 5.14
N ASN A 153 -5.61 -4.56 3.98
CA ASN A 153 -6.96 -4.04 3.72
C ASN A 153 -7.98 -4.62 4.73
N GLY A 154 -7.98 -5.94 4.93
CA GLY A 154 -8.86 -6.58 5.92
C GLY A 154 -8.60 -6.11 7.35
N ARG A 155 -7.32 -5.89 7.75
CA ARG A 155 -6.98 -5.31 9.05
C ARG A 155 -7.51 -3.90 9.21
N ASN A 156 -7.31 -3.05 8.20
CA ASN A 156 -7.79 -1.67 8.23
C ASN A 156 -9.32 -1.61 8.30
N THR A 157 -10.01 -2.49 7.57
CA THR A 157 -11.47 -2.65 7.66
C THR A 157 -11.90 -3.02 9.08
N TYR A 158 -11.30 -4.06 9.67
CA TYR A 158 -11.60 -4.54 11.01
C TYR A 158 -11.34 -3.44 12.07
N LEU A 159 -10.18 -2.78 12.04
CA LEU A 159 -9.82 -1.74 13.00
C LEU A 159 -10.70 -0.50 12.85
N SER A 160 -11.09 -0.14 11.62
CA SER A 160 -12.05 0.97 11.40
C SER A 160 -13.40 0.68 12.01
N ALA A 161 -13.93 -0.52 11.79
CA ALA A 161 -15.20 -0.97 12.36
C ALA A 161 -15.16 -1.03 13.90
N TRP A 162 -14.04 -1.51 14.46
CA TRP A 162 -13.82 -1.56 15.90
C TRP A 162 -13.81 -0.15 16.53
N ALA A 163 -13.01 0.75 15.97
CA ALA A 163 -12.90 2.13 16.45
C ALA A 163 -14.22 2.89 16.35
N TRP A 164 -15.01 2.66 15.29
CA TRP A 164 -16.35 3.21 15.18
C TRP A 164 -17.26 2.70 16.31
N ALA A 165 -17.25 1.40 16.59
CA ALA A 165 -18.07 0.81 17.66
C ALA A 165 -17.68 1.32 19.06
N LEU A 166 -16.39 1.53 19.33
CA LEU A 166 -15.91 2.14 20.57
C LEU A 166 -16.47 3.57 20.79
N ARG A 167 -16.74 4.31 19.73
CA ARG A 167 -17.23 5.69 19.78
C ARG A 167 -18.76 5.82 19.79
N GLN A 168 -19.48 4.69 19.76
CA GLN A 168 -20.93 4.72 19.93
C GLN A 168 -21.29 4.97 21.42
N PRO A 169 -22.50 5.47 21.71
CA PRO A 169 -22.96 5.66 23.08
C PRO A 169 -22.77 4.42 23.96
N GLY A 170 -22.00 4.55 25.04
CA GLY A 170 -21.63 3.44 25.94
C GLY A 170 -20.72 2.40 25.28
N GLY A 171 -19.98 2.78 24.22
CA GLY A 171 -19.03 1.91 23.52
C GLY A 171 -17.90 1.46 24.43
N ASN A 172 -17.54 0.20 24.31
CA ASN A 172 -16.40 -0.45 24.96
C ASN A 172 -15.97 -1.67 24.16
N ASP A 173 -14.87 -2.33 24.56
CA ASP A 173 -14.33 -3.48 23.83
C ASP A 173 -15.32 -4.63 23.68
N ALA A 174 -16.13 -4.94 24.70
CA ALA A 174 -17.12 -6.00 24.63
C ALA A 174 -18.19 -5.71 23.56
N LYS A 175 -18.69 -4.48 23.49
CA LYS A 175 -19.64 -4.05 22.46
C LYS A 175 -19.01 -4.01 21.08
N ALA A 176 -17.75 -3.58 20.97
CA ALA A 176 -17.02 -3.61 19.72
C ALA A 176 -16.82 -5.06 19.23
N GLN A 177 -16.51 -5.98 20.13
CA GLN A 177 -16.41 -7.41 19.83
C GLN A 177 -17.73 -8.00 19.35
N GLU A 178 -18.85 -7.71 20.02
CA GLU A 178 -20.19 -8.14 19.62
C GLU A 178 -20.56 -7.57 18.23
N PHE A 179 -20.31 -6.30 18.01
CA PHE A 179 -20.56 -5.63 16.72
C PHE A 179 -19.75 -6.27 15.60
N LEU A 180 -18.45 -6.46 15.78
CA LEU A 180 -17.60 -7.13 14.80
C LEU A 180 -18.06 -8.57 14.52
N GLY A 181 -18.52 -9.28 15.53
CA GLY A 181 -19.09 -10.63 15.36
C GLY A 181 -20.28 -10.63 14.39
N LYS A 182 -21.17 -9.63 14.50
CA LYS A 182 -22.31 -9.47 13.58
C LYS A 182 -21.83 -9.10 12.17
N LEU A 183 -20.92 -8.14 12.04
CA LEU A 183 -20.37 -7.72 10.76
C LEU A 183 -19.66 -8.88 10.05
N LEU A 184 -18.77 -9.60 10.73
CA LEU A 184 -18.02 -10.70 10.13
C LEU A 184 -18.92 -11.90 9.77
N LYS A 185 -20.02 -12.12 10.51
CA LYS A 185 -21.03 -13.12 10.15
C LYS A 185 -21.74 -12.78 8.83
N ASN A 186 -21.83 -11.51 8.49
CA ASN A 186 -22.39 -11.01 7.24
C ASN A 186 -21.43 -11.13 6.04
N ALA A 187 -20.17 -11.52 6.28
CA ALA A 187 -19.22 -11.80 5.20
C ALA A 187 -19.44 -13.23 4.69
N PRO A 188 -19.90 -13.43 3.44
CA PRO A 188 -20.12 -14.77 2.88
C PRO A 188 -18.80 -15.49 2.63
N LEU A 189 -17.70 -14.73 2.43
CA LEU A 189 -16.34 -15.21 2.28
C LEU A 189 -15.37 -14.09 2.65
N PHE A 190 -14.11 -14.44 2.90
CA PHE A 190 -12.98 -13.51 2.99
C PHE A 190 -12.12 -13.63 1.75
N ALA A 191 -11.97 -12.52 1.02
CA ALA A 191 -11.14 -12.47 -0.16
C ALA A 191 -9.63 -12.58 0.20
N ALA A 192 -8.84 -13.10 -0.73
CA ALA A 192 -7.40 -13.29 -0.53
C ALA A 192 -6.60 -11.96 -0.57
N GLY A 193 -7.19 -10.89 -1.08
CA GLY A 193 -6.61 -9.54 -1.18
C GLY A 193 -7.64 -8.53 -1.66
N GLY A 194 -7.22 -7.26 -1.78
CA GLY A 194 -8.11 -6.18 -2.23
C GLY A 194 -8.65 -6.43 -3.65
N ARG A 195 -7.78 -6.82 -4.58
CA ARG A 195 -8.19 -7.13 -5.96
C ARG A 195 -9.16 -8.31 -6.06
N ASP A 196 -8.99 -9.36 -5.25
CA ASP A 196 -9.93 -10.49 -5.22
C ASP A 196 -11.28 -10.06 -4.63
N ALA A 197 -11.27 -9.19 -3.63
CA ALA A 197 -12.50 -8.60 -3.08
C ALA A 197 -13.24 -7.77 -4.15
N THR A 198 -12.51 -6.92 -4.89
CA THR A 198 -13.06 -6.13 -6.01
C THR A 198 -13.63 -7.04 -7.10
N THR A 199 -12.90 -8.06 -7.52
CA THR A 199 -13.37 -9.05 -8.52
C THR A 199 -14.63 -9.76 -8.02
N THR A 200 -14.65 -10.17 -6.75
CA THR A 200 -15.81 -10.81 -6.14
C THR A 200 -17.04 -9.92 -6.15
N PHE A 201 -16.86 -8.64 -5.76
CA PHE A 201 -17.95 -7.69 -5.75
C PHE A 201 -18.38 -7.29 -7.17
N MET A 202 -17.45 -6.80 -8.01
CA MET A 202 -17.79 -6.21 -9.31
C MET A 202 -18.12 -7.25 -10.39
N GLN A 203 -17.26 -8.26 -10.56
CA GLN A 203 -17.38 -9.23 -11.68
C GLN A 203 -18.30 -10.40 -11.31
N ARG A 204 -18.13 -10.99 -10.11
CA ARG A 204 -18.99 -12.11 -9.65
C ARG A 204 -20.33 -11.62 -9.11
N ARG A 205 -20.51 -10.30 -8.97
CA ARG A 205 -21.74 -9.63 -8.47
C ARG A 205 -22.19 -10.14 -7.10
N MET A 206 -21.26 -10.57 -6.24
CA MET A 206 -21.53 -11.02 -4.88
C MET A 206 -21.50 -9.85 -3.90
N GLY A 207 -22.34 -9.90 -2.87
CA GLY A 207 -22.39 -8.92 -1.80
C GLY A 207 -23.17 -7.65 -2.12
N ASP A 208 -23.59 -6.97 -1.08
CA ASP A 208 -24.29 -5.68 -1.12
C ASP A 208 -23.31 -4.51 -0.99
N VAL A 209 -22.21 -4.73 -0.27
CA VAL A 209 -21.18 -3.73 0.00
C VAL A 209 -19.79 -4.36 -0.05
N LEU A 210 -18.85 -3.63 -0.63
CA LEU A 210 -17.42 -3.90 -0.56
C LEU A 210 -16.76 -2.84 0.34
N VAL A 211 -15.99 -3.26 1.35
CA VAL A 211 -15.16 -2.35 2.13
C VAL A 211 -13.74 -2.37 1.59
N THR A 212 -13.25 -1.21 1.15
CA THR A 212 -11.94 -1.11 0.55
C THR A 212 -11.32 0.28 0.73
N PHE A 213 -10.11 0.51 0.19
CA PHE A 213 -9.48 1.82 0.20
C PHE A 213 -10.20 2.80 -0.73
N GLU A 214 -10.21 4.08 -0.35
CA GLU A 214 -10.73 5.17 -1.18
C GLU A 214 -10.11 5.17 -2.59
N SER A 215 -8.80 4.93 -2.70
CA SER A 215 -8.09 4.82 -3.98
C SER A 215 -8.65 3.72 -4.89
N GLU A 216 -9.14 2.62 -4.32
CA GLU A 216 -9.77 1.54 -5.09
C GLU A 216 -11.10 1.95 -5.71
N ALA A 217 -11.88 2.82 -5.03
CA ALA A 217 -13.18 3.26 -5.53
C ALA A 217 -13.07 3.94 -6.90
N GLU A 218 -12.11 4.84 -7.06
CA GLU A 218 -11.90 5.54 -8.33
C GLU A 218 -11.28 4.62 -9.41
N MET A 219 -10.41 3.70 -9.01
CA MET A 219 -9.87 2.69 -9.94
C MET A 219 -10.99 1.75 -10.44
N ILE A 220 -11.90 1.34 -9.57
CA ILE A 220 -13.09 0.57 -9.94
C ILE A 220 -13.98 1.37 -10.90
N ALA A 221 -14.17 2.67 -10.65
CA ALA A 221 -14.92 3.55 -11.53
C ALA A 221 -14.30 3.66 -12.93
N LYS A 222 -12.98 3.67 -13.01
CA LYS A 222 -12.23 3.70 -14.27
C LYS A 222 -12.33 2.37 -15.03
N GLU A 223 -12.29 1.25 -14.33
CA GLU A 223 -12.30 -0.10 -14.92
C GLU A 223 -13.71 -0.56 -15.31
N PHE A 224 -14.72 -0.35 -14.45
CA PHE A 224 -16.09 -0.88 -14.61
C PHE A 224 -17.12 0.17 -15.03
N GLY A 225 -16.74 1.45 -15.09
CA GLY A 225 -17.63 2.56 -15.46
C GLY A 225 -18.24 3.27 -14.25
N LYS A 226 -18.32 4.59 -14.37
CA LYS A 226 -19.02 5.43 -13.40
C LYS A 226 -20.53 5.17 -13.49
N GLY A 227 -21.15 4.85 -12.37
CA GLY A 227 -22.59 4.64 -12.29
C GLY A 227 -23.02 3.19 -12.11
N GLU A 228 -22.11 2.23 -12.03
CA GLU A 228 -22.40 0.85 -11.64
C GLU A 228 -22.45 0.66 -10.11
N PHE A 229 -21.95 1.64 -9.35
CA PHE A 229 -21.89 1.62 -7.89
C PHE A 229 -21.87 3.06 -7.35
N GLU A 230 -21.98 3.18 -6.03
CA GLU A 230 -21.83 4.43 -5.29
C GLU A 230 -20.78 4.26 -4.19
N VAL A 231 -20.05 5.36 -3.90
CA VAL A 231 -19.07 5.40 -2.80
C VAL A 231 -19.72 6.04 -1.59
N VAL A 232 -19.70 5.35 -0.47
CA VAL A 232 -20.19 5.85 0.81
C VAL A 232 -19.00 6.03 1.76
N TYR A 233 -18.85 7.24 2.26
CA TYR A 233 -17.86 7.59 3.28
C TYR A 233 -18.50 7.41 4.65
N PRO A 234 -17.97 6.49 5.50
CA PRO A 234 -18.50 6.30 6.84
C PRO A 234 -18.22 7.51 7.74
N SER A 235 -19.00 7.65 8.82
CA SER A 235 -18.87 8.77 9.78
C SER A 235 -17.50 8.85 10.47
N LEU A 236 -16.78 7.73 10.50
CA LEU A 236 -15.43 7.59 11.03
C LEU A 236 -14.69 6.46 10.32
N THR A 237 -13.43 6.69 9.96
CA THR A 237 -12.60 5.68 9.32
C THR A 237 -11.14 5.80 9.73
N MET A 238 -10.34 4.76 9.54
CA MET A 238 -8.91 4.82 9.80
C MET A 238 -8.20 5.58 8.68
N GLN A 239 -7.34 6.53 9.06
CA GLN A 239 -6.33 7.06 8.15
C GLN A 239 -5.32 5.97 7.89
N THR A 240 -5.41 5.37 6.72
CA THR A 240 -4.49 4.31 6.32
C THR A 240 -3.18 4.91 5.86
N GLU A 241 -2.09 4.46 6.43
CA GLU A 241 -0.74 4.81 6.03
C GLU A 241 -0.13 3.70 5.16
N PHE A 242 0.76 4.10 4.24
CA PHE A 242 1.42 3.19 3.31
C PHE A 242 2.94 3.29 3.51
N PRO A 243 3.48 2.65 4.55
CA PRO A 243 4.88 2.77 4.90
C PRO A 243 5.78 2.08 3.90
N VAL A 244 6.99 2.63 3.76
CA VAL A 244 8.04 2.12 2.88
C VAL A 244 9.34 1.92 3.66
N ALA A 245 10.17 0.97 3.23
CA ALA A 245 11.48 0.76 3.82
C ALA A 245 12.47 0.16 2.82
N ILE A 246 13.75 0.41 3.06
CA ILE A 246 14.86 -0.26 2.39
C ILE A 246 15.11 -1.61 3.07
N VAL A 247 15.31 -2.65 2.30
CA VAL A 247 15.72 -3.96 2.81
C VAL A 247 17.25 -3.96 2.90
N ASP A 248 17.76 -3.47 4.04
CA ASP A 248 19.17 -3.14 4.23
C ASP A 248 20.14 -4.28 3.85
N LYS A 249 19.85 -5.51 4.30
CA LYS A 249 20.70 -6.66 3.97
C LYS A 249 20.78 -6.95 2.47
N VAL A 250 19.71 -6.70 1.74
CA VAL A 250 19.67 -6.96 0.30
C VAL A 250 20.42 -5.88 -0.45
N VAL A 251 20.15 -4.61 -0.16
CA VAL A 251 20.81 -3.51 -0.88
C VAL A 251 22.32 -3.46 -0.60
N ASP A 252 22.77 -3.86 0.60
CA ASP A 252 24.19 -3.95 0.92
C ASP A 252 24.86 -5.10 0.16
N LYS A 253 24.20 -6.27 0.08
CA LYS A 253 24.68 -7.41 -0.70
C LYS A 253 24.76 -7.09 -2.20
N LYS A 254 23.74 -6.40 -2.74
CA LYS A 254 23.64 -6.07 -4.17
C LYS A 254 24.40 -4.81 -4.57
N GLY A 255 24.80 -3.95 -3.61
CA GLY A 255 25.38 -2.63 -3.88
C GLY A 255 24.41 -1.61 -4.45
N THR A 256 23.10 -1.78 -4.19
CA THR A 256 21.99 -0.97 -4.77
C THR A 256 21.44 0.09 -3.82
N ARG A 257 22.07 0.28 -2.64
CA ARG A 257 21.59 1.20 -1.58
C ARG A 257 21.33 2.62 -2.09
N LYS A 258 22.21 3.18 -2.92
CA LYS A 258 22.07 4.53 -3.45
C LYS A 258 20.81 4.67 -4.31
N GLN A 259 20.56 3.69 -5.16
CA GLN A 259 19.40 3.68 -6.07
C GLN A 259 18.10 3.41 -5.29
N ALA A 260 18.13 2.50 -4.31
CA ALA A 260 16.99 2.20 -3.44
C ALA A 260 16.59 3.41 -2.58
N GLN A 261 17.57 4.10 -1.99
CA GLN A 261 17.33 5.34 -1.24
C GLN A 261 16.68 6.40 -2.15
N ALA A 262 17.27 6.67 -3.32
CA ALA A 262 16.74 7.66 -4.26
C ALA A 262 15.35 7.29 -4.78
N TYR A 263 15.07 5.99 -4.97
CA TYR A 263 13.77 5.49 -5.37
C TYR A 263 12.70 5.80 -4.31
N LEU A 264 12.98 5.58 -3.04
CA LEU A 264 12.04 5.91 -1.97
C LEU A 264 11.96 7.43 -1.72
N ASP A 265 13.08 8.17 -1.74
CA ASP A 265 13.08 9.63 -1.59
C ASP A 265 12.20 10.33 -2.64
N TYR A 266 12.20 9.83 -3.87
CA TYR A 266 11.42 10.40 -4.96
C TYR A 266 9.90 10.32 -4.74
N LEU A 267 9.42 9.44 -3.82
CA LEU A 267 8.00 9.40 -3.43
C LEU A 267 7.53 10.70 -2.76
N TRP A 268 8.44 11.46 -2.12
CA TRP A 268 8.14 12.78 -1.51
C TRP A 268 8.47 13.96 -2.42
N SER A 269 8.98 13.72 -3.64
CA SER A 269 9.11 14.78 -4.63
C SER A 269 7.75 15.29 -5.10
N GLN A 270 7.71 16.47 -5.71
CA GLN A 270 6.48 17.01 -6.27
C GLN A 270 5.85 16.03 -7.27
N GLU A 271 6.65 15.43 -8.15
CA GLU A 271 6.19 14.48 -9.14
C GLU A 271 5.69 13.17 -8.49
N GLY A 272 6.38 12.69 -7.45
CA GLY A 272 5.96 11.50 -6.70
C GLY A 272 4.65 11.72 -5.96
N GLN A 273 4.46 12.89 -5.35
CA GLN A 273 3.23 13.27 -4.67
C GLN A 273 2.08 13.51 -5.66
N GLU A 274 2.36 14.09 -6.82
CA GLU A 274 1.36 14.24 -7.88
C GLU A 274 0.93 12.90 -8.46
N ASN A 275 1.87 11.97 -8.69
CA ASN A 275 1.55 10.59 -9.06
C ASN A 275 0.64 9.91 -8.03
N ALA A 276 0.90 10.10 -6.74
CA ALA A 276 0.03 9.59 -5.68
C ALA A 276 -1.39 10.14 -5.82
N ALA A 277 -1.55 11.46 -5.98
CA ALA A 277 -2.85 12.11 -6.13
C ALA A 277 -3.61 11.66 -7.40
N GLN A 278 -2.90 11.48 -8.53
CA GLN A 278 -3.47 10.99 -9.79
C GLN A 278 -3.91 9.52 -9.69
N ASN A 279 -3.32 8.75 -8.78
CA ASN A 279 -3.70 7.39 -8.45
C ASN A 279 -4.62 7.32 -7.19
N TYR A 280 -5.30 8.43 -6.88
CA TYR A 280 -6.31 8.55 -5.82
C TYR A 280 -5.80 8.21 -4.41
N LEU A 281 -4.51 8.40 -4.18
CA LEU A 281 -3.89 8.37 -2.86
C LEU A 281 -3.74 9.81 -2.35
N ARG A 282 -4.12 10.05 -1.10
CA ARG A 282 -4.04 11.37 -0.47
C ARG A 282 -2.58 11.77 -0.31
N PRO A 283 -2.06 12.76 -1.06
CA PRO A 283 -0.67 13.19 -0.94
C PRO A 283 -0.42 13.84 0.43
N ARG A 284 0.83 13.85 0.86
CA ARG A 284 1.26 14.62 2.05
C ARG A 284 1.45 16.11 1.74
N ASP A 285 1.60 16.45 0.47
CA ASP A 285 1.67 17.84 0.01
C ASP A 285 0.28 18.50 0.07
N ALA A 286 0.17 19.57 0.87
CA ALA A 286 -1.10 20.25 1.12
C ALA A 286 -1.65 20.98 -0.11
N GLU A 287 -0.80 21.51 -0.98
CA GLU A 287 -1.23 22.20 -2.18
C GLU A 287 -1.74 21.21 -3.24
N LEU A 288 -1.07 20.06 -3.35
CA LEU A 288 -1.57 18.98 -4.18
C LEU A 288 -2.88 18.39 -3.63
N LEU A 289 -3.01 18.24 -2.33
CA LEU A 289 -4.27 17.79 -1.73
C LEU A 289 -5.43 18.74 -2.05
N LYS A 290 -5.20 20.06 -2.02
CA LYS A 290 -6.18 21.07 -2.46
C LYS A 290 -6.47 20.99 -3.97
N LYS A 291 -5.42 20.86 -4.80
CA LYS A 291 -5.54 20.74 -6.26
C LYS A 291 -6.44 19.55 -6.66
N TYR A 292 -6.37 18.46 -5.91
CA TYR A 292 -7.12 17.24 -6.16
C TYR A 292 -8.31 17.01 -5.21
N ALA A 293 -8.81 18.09 -4.56
CA ALA A 293 -9.87 18.01 -3.54
C ALA A 293 -11.17 17.35 -4.03
N GLN A 294 -11.45 17.38 -5.33
CA GLN A 294 -12.62 16.70 -5.91
C GLN A 294 -12.58 15.16 -5.74
N PHE A 295 -11.40 14.57 -5.55
CA PHE A 295 -11.22 13.14 -5.32
C PHE A 295 -11.12 12.78 -3.82
N PHE A 296 -10.91 13.79 -2.96
CA PHE A 296 -10.62 13.60 -1.53
C PHE A 296 -11.61 14.39 -0.66
N PRO A 297 -12.88 13.98 -0.59
CA PRO A 297 -13.84 14.66 0.28
C PRO A 297 -13.38 14.62 1.74
N PRO A 298 -13.75 15.61 2.55
CA PRO A 298 -13.48 15.59 3.97
C PRO A 298 -14.11 14.36 4.64
N VAL A 299 -13.30 13.62 5.38
CA VAL A 299 -13.74 12.46 6.17
C VAL A 299 -13.08 12.52 7.54
N LYS A 300 -13.83 12.17 8.58
CA LYS A 300 -13.30 12.09 9.94
C LYS A 300 -12.46 10.83 10.06
N THR A 301 -11.18 11.00 10.34
CA THR A 301 -10.23 9.89 10.46
C THR A 301 -9.67 9.78 11.88
N PHE A 302 -9.07 8.64 12.18
CA PHE A 302 -8.21 8.39 13.34
C PHE A 302 -6.98 7.61 12.87
N THR A 303 -5.89 7.65 13.61
CA THR A 303 -4.71 6.85 13.39
C THR A 303 -4.73 5.58 14.26
N VAL A 304 -3.98 4.56 13.86
CA VAL A 304 -3.84 3.33 14.68
C VAL A 304 -3.23 3.63 16.04
N ASP A 305 -2.35 4.65 16.14
CA ASP A 305 -1.72 5.06 17.39
C ASP A 305 -2.72 5.67 18.36
N GLU A 306 -3.61 6.54 17.88
CA GLU A 306 -4.63 7.22 18.70
C GLU A 306 -5.61 6.26 19.37
N VAL A 307 -6.00 5.18 18.70
CA VAL A 307 -7.06 4.28 19.20
C VAL A 307 -6.50 2.99 19.77
N PHE A 308 -5.45 2.45 19.17
CA PHE A 308 -4.93 1.12 19.52
C PHE A 308 -3.56 1.15 20.18
N GLY A 309 -2.93 2.33 20.28
CA GLY A 309 -1.58 2.48 20.83
C GLY A 309 -0.49 1.88 19.94
N GLY A 310 -0.71 1.89 18.62
CA GLY A 310 0.23 1.51 17.60
C GLY A 310 -0.07 0.21 16.90
N ALA A 311 0.50 0.04 15.70
CA ALA A 311 0.25 -1.09 14.81
C ALA A 311 0.63 -2.43 15.44
N ASN A 312 1.75 -2.49 16.18
CA ASN A 312 2.20 -3.73 16.85
C ASN A 312 1.25 -4.16 17.96
N LYS A 313 0.76 -3.20 18.77
CA LYS A 313 -0.21 -3.50 19.81
C LYS A 313 -1.54 -3.93 19.23
N ALA A 314 -2.04 -3.24 18.21
CA ALA A 314 -3.23 -3.63 17.46
C ALA A 314 -3.10 -5.06 16.91
N PHE A 315 -1.96 -5.37 16.28
CA PHE A 315 -1.71 -6.71 15.76
C PHE A 315 -1.68 -7.77 16.86
N ALA A 316 -0.94 -7.54 17.94
CA ALA A 316 -0.83 -8.47 19.04
C ALA A 316 -2.16 -8.74 19.74
N THR A 317 -3.03 -7.73 19.87
CA THR A 317 -4.34 -7.87 20.50
C THR A 317 -5.35 -8.56 19.61
N HIS A 318 -5.40 -8.17 18.33
CA HIS A 318 -6.52 -8.55 17.47
C HIS A 318 -6.21 -9.68 16.49
N PHE A 319 -4.95 -9.79 15.98
CA PHE A 319 -4.67 -10.62 14.79
C PHE A 319 -3.66 -11.74 14.99
N LYS A 320 -2.89 -11.76 16.09
CA LYS A 320 -2.06 -12.93 16.42
C LYS A 320 -2.94 -14.16 16.67
N ASP A 321 -2.36 -15.35 16.64
CA ASP A 321 -3.08 -16.57 16.94
C ASP A 321 -3.68 -16.54 18.35
N GLY A 322 -4.97 -16.84 18.46
CA GLY A 322 -5.77 -16.70 19.68
C GLY A 322 -6.17 -15.25 20.02
N GLY A 323 -5.84 -14.28 19.16
CA GLY A 323 -6.26 -12.88 19.32
C GLY A 323 -7.77 -12.68 19.16
N THR A 324 -8.23 -11.44 19.36
CA THR A 324 -9.66 -11.11 19.39
C THR A 324 -10.39 -11.53 18.11
N PHE A 325 -9.75 -11.43 16.93
CA PHE A 325 -10.35 -11.90 15.68
C PHE A 325 -10.70 -13.39 15.74
N ASP A 326 -9.78 -14.25 16.21
CA ASP A 326 -10.03 -15.69 16.31
C ASP A 326 -11.15 -16.03 17.31
N GLN A 327 -11.28 -15.22 18.38
CA GLN A 327 -12.35 -15.40 19.39
C GLN A 327 -13.73 -15.01 18.83
N ILE A 328 -13.78 -14.02 17.94
CA ILE A 328 -15.01 -13.55 17.28
C ILE A 328 -15.41 -14.47 16.13
N TYR A 329 -14.42 -14.83 15.31
CA TYR A 329 -14.60 -15.60 14.09
C TYR A 329 -14.25 -17.07 14.33
N VAL A 330 -15.21 -17.84 14.81
CA VAL A 330 -15.13 -19.30 14.81
C VAL A 330 -15.55 -19.77 13.42
N GLN A 331 -14.60 -20.32 12.65
CA GLN A 331 -14.93 -20.93 11.35
C GLN A 331 -16.05 -21.96 11.55
N LYS A 332 -17.12 -21.82 10.74
CA LYS A 332 -18.20 -22.80 10.67
C LYS A 332 -17.74 -24.04 9.91
#